data_1ffeb80544fb5cdc157b86ebecfaf5ec
#
_entry.id   1ffeb80544fb5cdc157b86ebecfaf5ec
#
_cell.length_a   1.000
_cell.length_b   1.000
_cell.length_c   1.000
_cell.angle_alpha   90.00
_cell.angle_beta   90.00
_cell.angle_gamma   90.00
#
_symmetry.space_group_name_H-M   'P 1'
#
loop_
_entity.id
_entity.type
_entity.pdbx_description
1 polymer ?
#
loop_
_entity_poly.entity_id
_entity_poly.type
_entity_poly.pdbx_seq_one_letter_code
_entity_poly.pdbx_strand_id
1 'polypeptide(L)'
;ATLDIFSELKPDYELMHYFQQLKDKGYSIAVASNSVRNTVKLVLLRLGLLEFVHYYLSNEDVFRSKPFPEMYWRCMIACNALPKDTVIFEDSHIGRQGALDSGSHLIAIEDRPDLDQSKIDKVFKILDTKKVTHIPWKSDKMNVLIPMAGAGSRFAQVGYSFPKPLIEVNGKPMIQVVLENLNIEANYTFVVRKEHYEKYSLQYLLTLIAPNCNIVQVDELTEGSACTTMLAKEFIDNDDPLLLANSDQFMEWNS
;
A
#
# COMPACT_ATOMS: atom_id res chain seq x y z
N ALA A 1 -7.23 -13.55 -33.46
CA ALA A 1 -6.96 -12.10 -33.59
C ALA A 1 -6.07 -11.57 -32.47
N THR A 2 -6.23 -12.00 -31.20
CA THR A 2 -5.45 -11.47 -30.06
C THR A 2 -4.00 -11.97 -30.04
N LEU A 3 -3.72 -13.16 -30.57
CA LEU A 3 -2.38 -13.74 -30.64
C LEU A 3 -1.47 -13.07 -31.68
N ASP A 4 -2.03 -12.48 -32.74
CA ASP A 4 -1.25 -11.84 -33.81
C ASP A 4 -0.62 -10.52 -33.36
N ILE A 5 -1.32 -9.74 -32.51
CA ILE A 5 -0.80 -8.44 -32.02
C ILE A 5 0.46 -8.65 -31.18
N PHE A 6 0.51 -9.70 -30.36
CA PHE A 6 1.68 -9.99 -29.52
C PHE A 6 2.89 -10.51 -30.30
N SER A 7 2.69 -11.05 -31.50
CA SER A 7 3.79 -11.51 -32.37
C SER A 7 4.62 -10.36 -32.93
N GLU A 8 4.05 -9.15 -32.99
CA GLU A 8 4.73 -7.94 -33.49
C GLU A 8 5.55 -7.21 -32.41
N LEU A 9 5.34 -7.55 -31.11
CA LEU A 9 6.09 -6.96 -30.03
C LEU A 9 7.58 -7.36 -30.12
N LYS A 10 8.45 -6.38 -30.08
CA LYS A 10 9.91 -6.51 -30.08
C LYS A 10 10.48 -6.01 -28.75
N PRO A 11 11.70 -6.43 -28.39
CA PRO A 11 12.39 -5.87 -27.22
C PRO A 11 12.45 -4.35 -27.27
N ASP A 12 12.05 -3.73 -26.16
CA ASP A 12 12.12 -2.28 -25.96
C ASP A 12 13.43 -1.93 -25.25
N TYR A 13 14.48 -1.71 -26.01
CA TYR A 13 15.83 -1.47 -25.48
C TYR A 13 15.93 -0.20 -24.61
N GLU A 14 15.14 0.82 -24.93
CA GLU A 14 15.10 2.04 -24.12
C GLU A 14 14.46 1.78 -22.76
N LEU A 15 13.33 1.07 -22.72
CA LEU A 15 12.68 0.70 -21.48
C LEU A 15 13.54 -0.28 -20.67
N MET A 16 14.22 -1.23 -21.33
CA MET A 16 15.21 -2.10 -20.68
C MET A 16 16.33 -1.29 -20.03
N HIS A 17 16.81 -0.23 -20.70
CA HIS A 17 17.83 0.67 -20.16
C HIS A 17 17.32 1.39 -18.90
N TYR A 18 16.09 1.89 -18.88
CA TYR A 18 15.48 2.51 -17.72
C TYR A 18 15.33 1.53 -16.55
N PHE A 19 14.89 0.31 -16.83
CA PHE A 19 14.77 -0.75 -15.83
C PHE A 19 16.14 -1.12 -15.25
N GLN A 20 17.18 -1.17 -16.09
CA GLN A 20 18.55 -1.41 -15.63
C GLN A 20 19.03 -0.28 -14.70
N GLN A 21 18.82 1.00 -15.06
CA GLN A 21 19.17 2.13 -14.19
C GLN A 21 18.50 2.03 -12.81
N LEU A 22 17.21 1.65 -12.76
CA LEU A 22 16.48 1.46 -11.51
C LEU A 22 17.08 0.32 -10.67
N LYS A 23 17.39 -0.83 -11.30
CA LYS A 23 18.05 -1.96 -10.62
C LYS A 23 19.44 -1.62 -10.10
N ASP A 24 20.24 -0.89 -10.86
CA ASP A 24 21.60 -0.47 -10.46
C ASP A 24 21.57 0.46 -9.24
N LYS A 25 20.47 1.19 -9.05
CA LYS A 25 20.18 2.01 -7.86
C LYS A 25 19.58 1.21 -6.70
N GLY A 26 19.38 -0.10 -6.86
CA GLY A 26 18.85 -0.99 -5.83
C GLY A 26 17.33 -0.97 -5.70
N TYR A 27 16.59 -0.40 -6.66
CA TYR A 27 15.12 -0.43 -6.64
C TYR A 27 14.57 -1.78 -7.12
N SER A 28 13.52 -2.25 -6.46
CA SER A 28 12.70 -3.37 -6.93
C SER A 28 11.66 -2.87 -7.93
N ILE A 29 11.46 -3.61 -9.01
CA ILE A 29 10.49 -3.28 -10.06
C ILE A 29 9.35 -4.28 -9.99
N ALA A 30 8.11 -3.79 -9.92
CA ALA A 30 6.92 -4.62 -9.97
C ALA A 30 5.95 -4.14 -11.06
N VAL A 31 5.15 -5.07 -11.60
CA VAL A 31 4.15 -4.77 -12.63
C VAL A 31 2.77 -5.21 -12.16
N ALA A 32 1.80 -4.30 -12.18
CA ALA A 32 0.40 -4.53 -11.85
C ALA A 32 -0.50 -4.22 -13.05
N SER A 33 -1.23 -5.20 -13.57
CA SER A 33 -2.04 -5.06 -14.77
C SER A 33 -3.43 -5.65 -14.61
N ASN A 34 -4.46 -4.98 -15.15
CA ASN A 34 -5.83 -5.53 -15.25
C ASN A 34 -5.99 -6.58 -16.36
N SER A 35 -4.92 -6.94 -17.06
CA SER A 35 -4.90 -8.05 -18.03
C SER A 35 -4.78 -9.39 -17.31
N VAL A 36 -5.08 -10.48 -18.02
CA VAL A 36 -4.89 -11.86 -17.52
C VAL A 36 -3.39 -12.19 -17.39
N ARG A 37 -3.03 -13.07 -16.47
CA ARG A 37 -1.64 -13.40 -16.11
C ARG A 37 -0.77 -13.79 -17.31
N ASN A 38 -1.29 -14.64 -18.19
CA ASN A 38 -0.56 -15.09 -19.38
C ASN A 38 -0.21 -13.93 -20.32
N THR A 39 -1.11 -12.96 -20.47
CA THR A 39 -0.87 -11.75 -21.27
C THR A 39 0.24 -10.89 -20.63
N VAL A 40 0.17 -10.64 -19.32
CA VAL A 40 1.20 -9.85 -18.63
C VAL A 40 2.57 -10.50 -18.80
N LYS A 41 2.68 -11.81 -18.55
CA LYS A 41 3.92 -12.56 -18.70
C LYS A 41 4.46 -12.52 -20.13
N LEU A 42 3.59 -12.72 -21.14
CA LEU A 42 3.98 -12.72 -22.55
C LEU A 42 4.50 -11.35 -22.98
N VAL A 43 3.82 -10.25 -22.58
CA VAL A 43 4.25 -8.89 -22.89
C VAL A 43 5.61 -8.59 -22.27
N LEU A 44 5.80 -8.90 -20.99
CA LEU A 44 7.09 -8.72 -20.30
C LEU A 44 8.22 -9.49 -21.00
N LEU A 45 7.94 -10.74 -21.41
CA LEU A 45 8.92 -11.57 -22.13
C LEU A 45 9.27 -10.96 -23.50
N ARG A 46 8.28 -10.57 -24.28
CA ARG A 46 8.47 -10.03 -25.63
C ARG A 46 9.20 -8.68 -25.64
N LEU A 47 8.92 -7.84 -24.65
CA LEU A 47 9.61 -6.56 -24.48
C LEU A 47 11.02 -6.72 -23.87
N GLY A 48 11.44 -7.93 -23.46
CA GLY A 48 12.73 -8.17 -22.82
C GLY A 48 12.79 -7.69 -21.36
N LEU A 49 11.62 -7.50 -20.71
CA LEU A 49 11.56 -6.87 -19.39
C LEU A 49 11.44 -7.87 -18.23
N LEU A 50 11.13 -9.14 -18.51
CA LEU A 50 10.81 -10.12 -17.47
C LEU A 50 11.95 -10.33 -16.46
N GLU A 51 13.19 -10.27 -16.90
CA GLU A 51 14.39 -10.43 -16.04
C GLU A 51 14.65 -9.27 -15.08
N PHE A 52 14.07 -8.09 -15.38
CA PHE A 52 14.17 -6.90 -14.53
C PHE A 52 13.08 -6.86 -13.46
N VAL A 53 11.97 -7.58 -13.67
CA VAL A 53 10.78 -7.50 -12.82
C VAL A 53 10.94 -8.44 -11.64
N HIS A 54 10.89 -7.87 -10.43
CA HIS A 54 10.92 -8.62 -9.18
C HIS A 54 9.60 -9.37 -8.92
N TYR A 55 8.48 -8.71 -9.24
CA TYR A 55 7.15 -9.26 -9.01
C TYR A 55 6.15 -8.72 -10.05
N TYR A 56 5.17 -9.54 -10.48
CA TYR A 56 4.09 -9.06 -11.31
C TYR A 56 2.75 -9.68 -10.93
N LEU A 57 1.70 -8.90 -11.10
CA LEU A 57 0.30 -9.26 -10.83
C LEU A 57 -0.59 -9.00 -12.03
N SER A 58 -1.60 -9.84 -12.15
CA SER A 58 -2.70 -9.76 -13.09
C SER A 58 -4.02 -9.50 -12.36
N ASN A 59 -5.11 -9.31 -13.10
CA ASN A 59 -6.45 -9.24 -12.52
C ASN A 59 -6.90 -10.56 -11.86
N GLU A 60 -6.27 -11.69 -12.22
CA GLU A 60 -6.56 -13.02 -11.68
C GLU A 60 -5.96 -13.23 -10.27
N ASP A 61 -5.09 -12.34 -9.84
CA ASP A 61 -4.33 -12.46 -8.60
C ASP A 61 -4.92 -11.64 -7.44
N VAL A 62 -5.98 -10.90 -7.68
CA VAL A 62 -6.56 -9.95 -6.72
C VAL A 62 -8.05 -10.16 -6.59
N PHE A 63 -8.59 -9.84 -5.43
CA PHE A 63 -10.04 -9.81 -5.22
C PHE A 63 -10.68 -8.58 -5.89
N ARG A 64 -9.95 -7.47 -5.89
CA ARG A 64 -10.38 -6.19 -6.44
C ARG A 64 -9.28 -5.59 -7.32
N SER A 65 -9.54 -5.60 -8.63
CA SER A 65 -8.68 -4.94 -9.60
C SER A 65 -8.84 -3.41 -9.55
N LYS A 66 -7.97 -2.68 -10.28
CA LYS A 66 -8.05 -1.23 -10.44
C LYS A 66 -9.49 -0.80 -10.77
N PRO A 67 -10.04 0.24 -10.12
CA PRO A 67 -9.35 1.32 -9.39
C PRO A 67 -8.99 1.02 -7.93
N PHE A 68 -9.28 -0.16 -7.38
CA PHE A 68 -8.89 -0.48 -6.02
C PHE A 68 -7.36 -0.61 -5.89
N PRO A 69 -6.76 -0.18 -4.76
CA PRO A 69 -5.31 -0.16 -4.58
C PRO A 69 -4.70 -1.53 -4.26
N GLU A 70 -5.48 -2.61 -4.15
CA GLU A 70 -5.03 -3.93 -3.73
C GLU A 70 -3.82 -4.44 -4.52
N MET A 71 -3.82 -4.27 -5.86
CA MET A 71 -2.71 -4.72 -6.72
C MET A 71 -1.39 -4.04 -6.32
N TYR A 72 -1.43 -2.74 -6.04
CA TYR A 72 -0.25 -1.97 -5.66
C TYR A 72 0.25 -2.37 -4.28
N TRP A 73 -0.65 -2.52 -3.30
CA TRP A 73 -0.29 -3.01 -1.96
C TRP A 73 0.38 -4.38 -2.01
N ARG A 74 -0.15 -5.31 -2.81
CA ARG A 74 0.47 -6.64 -2.98
C ARG A 74 1.86 -6.55 -3.63
N CYS A 75 2.05 -5.69 -4.62
CA CYS A 75 3.36 -5.44 -5.21
C CYS A 75 4.35 -4.89 -4.17
N MET A 76 3.93 -3.92 -3.36
CA MET A 76 4.76 -3.33 -2.30
C MET A 76 5.16 -4.38 -1.26
N ILE A 77 4.21 -5.21 -0.80
CA ILE A 77 4.50 -6.31 0.14
C ILE A 77 5.52 -7.28 -0.46
N ALA A 78 5.33 -7.70 -1.71
CA ALA A 78 6.26 -8.60 -2.39
C ALA A 78 7.67 -8.01 -2.56
N CYS A 79 7.76 -6.68 -2.72
CA CYS A 79 9.03 -5.95 -2.83
C CYS A 79 9.58 -5.48 -1.48
N ASN A 80 8.90 -5.75 -0.37
CA ASN A 80 9.23 -5.24 0.97
C ASN A 80 9.40 -3.70 0.98
N ALA A 81 8.48 -2.99 0.32
CA ALA A 81 8.48 -1.55 0.16
C ALA A 81 7.27 -0.91 0.84
N LEU A 82 7.44 0.30 1.37
CA LEU A 82 6.36 1.09 1.95
C LEU A 82 5.75 2.03 0.89
N PRO A 83 4.50 2.49 1.04
CA PRO A 83 3.89 3.45 0.11
C PRO A 83 4.75 4.69 -0.12
N LYS A 84 5.32 5.27 0.93
CA LYS A 84 6.21 6.45 0.86
C LYS A 84 7.50 6.21 0.07
N ASP A 85 7.93 4.95 -0.03
CA ASP A 85 9.15 4.51 -0.73
C ASP A 85 8.82 3.91 -2.10
N THR A 86 7.59 4.12 -2.60
CA THR A 86 7.09 3.55 -3.86
C THR A 86 6.64 4.65 -4.82
N VAL A 87 7.07 4.54 -6.06
CA VAL A 87 6.59 5.35 -7.17
C VAL A 87 5.86 4.46 -8.16
N ILE A 88 4.66 4.87 -8.55
CA ILE A 88 3.81 4.16 -9.52
C ILE A 88 3.71 5.00 -10.80
N PHE A 89 4.01 4.39 -11.94
CA PHE A 89 3.71 4.92 -13.25
C PHE A 89 2.36 4.39 -13.72
N GLU A 90 1.46 5.28 -14.12
CA GLU A 90 0.13 4.91 -14.61
C GLU A 90 -0.37 5.79 -15.74
N ASP A 91 -0.96 5.14 -16.74
CA ASP A 91 -1.52 5.77 -17.95
C ASP A 91 -3.05 5.91 -17.88
N SER A 92 -3.72 4.97 -17.23
CA SER A 92 -5.19 4.93 -17.15
C SER A 92 -5.75 5.72 -15.96
N HIS A 93 -6.90 6.34 -16.16
CA HIS A 93 -7.60 7.06 -15.08
C HIS A 93 -7.90 6.15 -13.86
N ILE A 94 -8.37 4.91 -14.11
CA ILE A 94 -8.67 3.95 -13.03
C ILE A 94 -7.39 3.49 -12.30
N GLY A 95 -6.29 3.36 -13.01
CA GLY A 95 -5.00 3.03 -12.42
C GLY A 95 -4.42 4.17 -11.60
N ARG A 96 -4.52 5.42 -12.09
CA ARG A 96 -4.13 6.63 -11.35
C ARG A 96 -4.90 6.76 -10.04
N GLN A 97 -6.23 6.49 -10.06
CA GLN A 97 -7.02 6.49 -8.83
C GLN A 97 -6.51 5.44 -7.84
N GLY A 98 -6.33 4.19 -8.28
CA GLY A 98 -5.80 3.14 -7.40
C GLY A 98 -4.40 3.43 -6.87
N ALA A 99 -3.54 4.07 -7.68
CA ALA A 99 -2.20 4.48 -7.27
C ALA A 99 -2.26 5.54 -6.16
N LEU A 100 -3.11 6.55 -6.30
CA LEU A 100 -3.34 7.56 -5.26
C LEU A 100 -3.90 6.92 -3.98
N ASP A 101 -4.93 6.09 -4.11
CA ASP A 101 -5.57 5.41 -2.98
C ASP A 101 -4.60 4.43 -2.26
N SER A 102 -3.53 4.00 -2.93
CA SER A 102 -2.49 3.17 -2.32
C SER A 102 -1.58 3.92 -1.35
N GLY A 103 -1.60 5.26 -1.37
CA GLY A 103 -0.72 6.12 -0.59
C GLY A 103 0.69 6.28 -1.17
N SER A 104 0.92 5.81 -2.41
CA SER A 104 2.22 5.90 -3.10
C SER A 104 2.36 7.18 -3.91
N HIS A 105 3.59 7.46 -4.34
CA HIS A 105 3.82 8.54 -5.28
C HIS A 105 3.36 8.14 -6.69
N LEU A 106 2.60 9.00 -7.35
CA LEU A 106 2.13 8.80 -8.72
C LEU A 106 2.95 9.66 -9.69
N ILE A 107 3.47 9.03 -10.74
CA ILE A 107 3.92 9.69 -11.95
C ILE A 107 2.96 9.31 -13.07
N ALA A 108 2.07 10.22 -13.45
CA ALA A 108 1.16 9.99 -14.57
C ALA A 108 1.95 9.98 -15.88
N ILE A 109 1.62 9.02 -16.75
CA ILE A 109 2.10 8.93 -18.13
C ILE A 109 0.89 8.83 -19.06
N GLU A 110 1.01 9.28 -20.30
CA GLU A 110 -0.08 9.18 -21.27
C GLU A 110 0.04 7.89 -22.09
N ASP A 111 1.25 7.58 -22.53
CA ASP A 111 1.57 6.39 -23.33
C ASP A 111 3.04 5.99 -23.15
N ARG A 112 3.51 5.00 -23.92
CA ARG A 112 4.90 4.53 -23.85
C ARG A 112 5.95 5.61 -24.20
N PRO A 113 5.80 6.42 -25.27
CA PRO A 113 6.70 7.52 -25.59
C PRO A 113 6.81 8.58 -24.48
N ASP A 114 5.77 8.79 -23.70
CA ASP A 114 5.79 9.75 -22.59
C ASP A 114 6.67 9.28 -21.41
N LEU A 115 6.99 7.99 -21.32
CA LEU A 115 7.94 7.46 -20.35
C LEU A 115 9.37 7.67 -20.85
N ASP A 116 9.97 8.79 -20.47
CA ASP A 116 11.31 9.24 -20.84
C ASP A 116 12.29 9.31 -19.66
N GLN A 117 13.55 9.66 -19.93
CA GLN A 117 14.58 9.80 -18.89
C GLN A 117 14.19 10.84 -17.84
N SER A 118 13.46 11.90 -18.19
CA SER A 118 13.06 12.93 -17.23
C SER A 118 12.13 12.38 -16.13
N LYS A 119 11.28 11.41 -16.47
CA LYS A 119 10.41 10.73 -15.53
C LYS A 119 11.15 9.73 -14.65
N ILE A 120 12.18 9.06 -15.19
CA ILE A 120 13.09 8.23 -14.40
C ILE A 120 13.87 9.10 -13.40
N ASP A 121 14.37 10.26 -13.82
CA ASP A 121 15.04 11.21 -12.94
C ASP A 121 14.12 11.76 -11.84
N LYS A 122 12.81 11.87 -12.09
CA LYS A 122 11.82 12.20 -11.06
C LYS A 122 11.70 11.11 -10.00
N VAL A 123 11.78 9.82 -10.38
CA VAL A 123 11.82 8.72 -9.40
C VAL A 123 12.97 8.94 -8.42
N PHE A 124 14.18 9.19 -8.94
CA PHE A 124 15.34 9.43 -8.09
C PHE A 124 15.14 10.65 -7.19
N LYS A 125 14.60 11.75 -7.70
CA LYS A 125 14.28 12.93 -6.89
C LYS A 125 13.27 12.66 -5.79
N ILE A 126 12.24 11.86 -6.06
CA ILE A 126 11.21 11.49 -5.08
C ILE A 126 11.80 10.58 -4.00
N LEU A 127 12.54 9.54 -4.40
CA LEU A 127 13.01 8.50 -3.50
C LEU A 127 14.36 8.83 -2.84
N ASP A 128 15.22 9.62 -3.50
CA ASP A 128 16.51 10.08 -2.95
C ASP A 128 16.37 11.37 -2.10
N THR A 129 15.18 12.03 -2.06
CA THR A 129 14.95 13.08 -1.09
C THR A 129 15.26 12.50 0.28
N LYS A 130 16.33 13.01 0.88
CA LYS A 130 16.94 12.56 2.12
C LYS A 130 15.88 11.93 3.01
N LYS A 131 16.02 10.65 3.27
CA LYS A 131 15.38 10.02 4.41
C LYS A 131 15.73 10.92 5.58
N VAL A 132 14.80 11.80 5.97
CA VAL A 132 14.81 12.30 7.34
C VAL A 132 14.62 11.02 8.11
N THR A 133 15.72 10.49 8.59
CA THR A 133 15.73 9.33 9.47
C THR A 133 15.15 9.81 10.78
N HIS A 134 13.81 9.94 10.82
CA HIS A 134 13.12 9.82 12.08
C HIS A 134 13.41 8.40 12.53
N ILE A 135 14.43 8.26 13.39
CA ILE A 135 14.67 6.98 14.05
C ILE A 135 13.42 6.76 14.90
N PRO A 136 12.57 5.78 14.57
CA PRO A 136 11.37 5.55 15.36
C PRO A 136 11.80 5.15 16.77
N TRP A 137 11.06 5.60 17.76
CA TRP A 137 11.24 5.06 19.09
C TRP A 137 10.97 3.56 19.04
N LYS A 138 11.99 2.76 19.32
CA LYS A 138 11.93 1.31 19.25
C LYS A 138 11.75 0.73 20.65
N SER A 139 10.70 -0.05 20.83
CA SER A 139 10.53 -0.88 22.01
C SER A 139 10.08 -2.26 21.58
N ASP A 140 10.95 -3.25 21.69
CA ASP A 140 10.65 -4.65 21.37
C ASP A 140 9.58 -5.25 22.29
N LYS A 141 9.23 -4.53 23.36
CA LYS A 141 8.28 -4.93 24.40
C LYS A 141 7.02 -4.08 24.46
N MET A 142 6.85 -3.09 23.58
CA MET A 142 5.63 -2.28 23.58
C MET A 142 4.57 -2.91 22.69
N ASN A 143 3.35 -3.00 23.22
CA ASN A 143 2.16 -3.30 22.45
C ASN A 143 1.44 -2.00 22.08
N VAL A 144 1.11 -1.82 20.81
CA VAL A 144 0.27 -0.71 20.32
C VAL A 144 -1.03 -1.29 19.82
N LEU A 145 -2.13 -0.96 20.48
CA LEU A 145 -3.47 -1.40 20.08
C LEU A 145 -4.24 -0.27 19.44
N ILE A 146 -4.75 -0.51 18.23
CA ILE A 146 -5.55 0.45 17.47
C ILE A 146 -6.93 -0.13 17.16
N PRO A 147 -7.97 0.26 17.93
CA PRO A 147 -9.34 -0.14 17.65
C PRO A 147 -9.89 0.63 16.44
N MET A 148 -10.26 -0.11 15.38
CA MET A 148 -10.79 0.41 14.12
C MET A 148 -12.19 -0.13 13.80
N ALA A 149 -12.84 -0.81 14.76
CA ALA A 149 -14.13 -1.48 14.54
C ALA A 149 -15.35 -0.54 14.66
N GLY A 150 -15.16 0.75 14.87
CA GLY A 150 -16.22 1.74 15.02
C GLY A 150 -17.10 1.90 13.77
N ALA A 151 -18.36 2.29 13.95
CA ALA A 151 -19.34 2.46 12.87
C ALA A 151 -19.02 3.61 11.91
N GLY A 152 -18.24 4.61 12.34
CA GLY A 152 -17.91 5.78 11.50
C GLY A 152 -19.13 6.58 11.03
N SER A 153 -20.28 6.48 11.72
CA SER A 153 -21.59 6.97 11.28
C SER A 153 -21.62 8.44 10.91
N ARG A 154 -20.83 9.28 11.59
CA ARG A 154 -20.75 10.73 11.29
C ARG A 154 -20.17 11.00 9.90
N PHE A 155 -19.17 10.23 9.49
CA PHE A 155 -18.53 10.36 8.17
C PHE A 155 -19.43 9.83 7.05
N ALA A 156 -20.15 8.73 7.31
CA ALA A 156 -21.15 8.22 6.36
C ALA A 156 -22.28 9.23 6.10
N GLN A 157 -22.71 9.98 7.13
CA GLN A 157 -23.74 11.03 7.01
C GLN A 157 -23.32 12.21 6.12
N VAL A 158 -22.03 12.51 6.03
CA VAL A 158 -21.48 13.58 5.16
C VAL A 158 -20.95 13.06 3.81
N GLY A 159 -21.32 11.82 3.43
CA GLY A 159 -21.10 11.30 2.09
C GLY A 159 -19.76 10.58 1.86
N TYR A 160 -19.01 10.30 2.91
CA TYR A 160 -17.79 9.47 2.75
C TYR A 160 -18.16 8.01 2.50
N SER A 161 -17.60 7.44 1.42
CA SER A 161 -17.84 6.05 1.00
C SER A 161 -16.97 5.03 1.74
N PHE A 162 -15.86 5.50 2.33
CA PHE A 162 -14.89 4.66 3.03
C PHE A 162 -15.07 4.75 4.55
N PRO A 163 -14.77 3.67 5.29
CA PRO A 163 -14.70 3.74 6.75
C PRO A 163 -13.62 4.72 7.18
N LYS A 164 -13.82 5.35 8.33
CA LYS A 164 -13.00 6.45 8.85
C LYS A 164 -11.48 6.22 8.75
N PRO A 165 -10.92 5.04 9.09
CA PRO A 165 -9.47 4.81 9.00
C PRO A 165 -8.92 4.81 7.57
N LEU A 166 -9.78 4.70 6.56
CA LEU A 166 -9.42 4.67 5.14
C LEU A 166 -9.72 5.99 4.41
N ILE A 167 -10.25 6.99 5.11
CA ILE A 167 -10.44 8.32 4.52
C ILE A 167 -9.06 8.89 4.19
N GLU A 168 -8.96 9.46 3.00
CA GLU A 168 -7.72 10.05 2.50
C GLU A 168 -7.39 11.36 3.24
N VAL A 169 -6.15 11.47 3.68
CA VAL A 169 -5.56 12.67 4.25
C VAL A 169 -4.24 12.93 3.53
N ASN A 170 -4.17 13.97 2.73
CA ASN A 170 -2.99 14.33 1.93
C ASN A 170 -2.45 13.16 1.07
N GLY A 171 -3.34 12.43 0.41
CA GLY A 171 -2.97 11.31 -0.47
C GLY A 171 -2.63 9.99 0.25
N LYS A 172 -2.91 9.88 1.55
CA LYS A 172 -2.66 8.67 2.34
C LYS A 172 -3.91 8.26 3.12
N PRO A 173 -4.15 6.96 3.35
CA PRO A 173 -5.16 6.52 4.30
C PRO A 173 -4.92 7.11 5.69
N MET A 174 -5.95 7.56 6.38
CA MET A 174 -5.85 8.15 7.72
C MET A 174 -5.08 7.25 8.69
N ILE A 175 -5.29 5.94 8.66
CA ILE A 175 -4.55 5.00 9.52
C ILE A 175 -3.04 5.04 9.26
N GLN A 176 -2.61 5.20 8.01
CA GLN A 176 -1.19 5.35 7.70
C GLN A 176 -0.63 6.66 8.29
N VAL A 177 -1.38 7.76 8.17
CA VAL A 177 -0.99 9.05 8.77
C VAL A 177 -0.87 8.94 10.29
N VAL A 178 -1.77 8.20 10.94
CA VAL A 178 -1.71 7.95 12.38
C VAL A 178 -0.44 7.18 12.76
N LEU A 179 -0.11 6.10 12.06
CA LEU A 179 1.09 5.32 12.35
C LEU A 179 2.38 6.13 12.11
N GLU A 180 2.43 6.89 11.03
CA GLU A 180 3.56 7.78 10.74
C GLU A 180 3.70 8.89 11.80
N ASN A 181 2.59 9.38 12.34
CA ASN A 181 2.59 10.37 13.41
C ASN A 181 3.02 9.78 14.76
N LEU A 182 2.59 8.54 15.08
CA LEU A 182 3.06 7.83 16.27
C LEU A 182 4.58 7.59 16.20
N ASN A 183 5.08 7.22 15.02
CA ASN A 183 6.50 6.96 14.78
C ASN A 183 7.15 6.01 15.81
N ILE A 184 6.44 4.93 16.15
CA ILE A 184 6.87 3.92 17.13
C ILE A 184 7.06 2.58 16.41
N GLU A 185 8.20 1.94 16.58
CA GLU A 185 8.43 0.56 16.17
C GLU A 185 8.07 -0.37 17.35
N ALA A 186 6.94 -1.06 17.26
CA ALA A 186 6.34 -1.84 18.34
C ALA A 186 5.50 -3.00 17.80
N ASN A 187 4.93 -3.82 18.69
CA ASN A 187 3.99 -4.88 18.32
C ASN A 187 2.59 -4.26 18.09
N TYR A 188 2.21 -4.07 16.83
CA TYR A 188 0.91 -3.51 16.49
C TYR A 188 -0.19 -4.57 16.47
N THR A 189 -1.33 -4.25 17.07
CA THR A 189 -2.57 -5.03 16.99
C THR A 189 -3.72 -4.13 16.55
N PHE A 190 -4.40 -4.50 15.48
CA PHE A 190 -5.57 -3.79 14.96
C PHE A 190 -6.84 -4.59 15.23
N VAL A 191 -7.89 -3.94 15.73
CA VAL A 191 -9.22 -4.56 15.83
C VAL A 191 -10.10 -3.95 14.73
N VAL A 192 -10.51 -4.77 13.77
CA VAL A 192 -11.24 -4.33 12.57
C VAL A 192 -12.57 -5.04 12.44
N ARG A 193 -13.55 -4.39 11.80
CA ARG A 193 -14.77 -5.10 11.39
C ARG A 193 -14.45 -6.06 10.26
N LYS A 194 -14.95 -7.29 10.36
CA LYS A 194 -14.80 -8.32 9.33
C LYS A 194 -15.32 -7.85 7.96
N GLU A 195 -16.48 -7.18 7.94
CA GLU A 195 -16.99 -6.56 6.72
C GLU A 195 -15.99 -5.59 6.06
N HIS A 196 -15.34 -4.74 6.86
CA HIS A 196 -14.34 -3.80 6.36
C HIS A 196 -13.06 -4.53 5.94
N TYR A 197 -12.65 -5.53 6.71
CA TYR A 197 -11.48 -6.34 6.41
C TYR A 197 -11.57 -7.00 5.02
N GLU A 198 -12.71 -7.65 4.74
CA GLU A 198 -12.97 -8.31 3.47
C GLU A 198 -13.20 -7.30 2.34
N LYS A 199 -14.08 -6.31 2.59
CA LYS A 199 -14.50 -5.33 1.57
C LYS A 199 -13.37 -4.44 1.08
N TYR A 200 -12.44 -4.06 1.94
CA TYR A 200 -11.38 -3.10 1.64
C TYR A 200 -9.99 -3.75 1.64
N SER A 201 -9.90 -5.09 1.74
CA SER A 201 -8.63 -5.83 1.72
C SER A 201 -7.64 -5.30 2.77
N LEU A 202 -8.14 -4.96 3.97
CA LEU A 202 -7.37 -4.28 5.02
C LEU A 202 -6.10 -5.02 5.43
N GLN A 203 -6.08 -6.35 5.30
CA GLN A 203 -4.88 -7.15 5.62
C GLN A 203 -3.64 -6.66 4.88
N TYR A 204 -3.77 -6.29 3.61
CA TYR A 204 -2.62 -5.85 2.81
C TYR A 204 -2.15 -4.46 3.24
N LEU A 205 -3.08 -3.53 3.42
CA LEU A 205 -2.75 -2.19 3.91
C LEU A 205 -2.07 -2.26 5.29
N LEU A 206 -2.69 -2.96 6.24
CA LEU A 206 -2.19 -3.02 7.61
C LEU A 206 -0.83 -3.73 7.70
N THR A 207 -0.65 -4.84 6.97
CA THR A 207 0.66 -5.52 6.89
C THR A 207 1.72 -4.64 6.24
N LEU A 208 1.35 -3.80 5.28
CA LEU A 208 2.27 -2.90 4.61
C LEU A 208 2.75 -1.78 5.54
N ILE A 209 1.83 -1.15 6.29
CA ILE A 209 2.15 -0.01 7.15
C ILE A 209 2.67 -0.43 8.54
N ALA A 210 2.36 -1.65 8.98
CA ALA A 210 2.82 -2.25 10.23
C ALA A 210 3.17 -3.74 9.99
N PRO A 211 4.36 -4.06 9.46
CA PRO A 211 4.78 -5.44 9.21
C PRO A 211 4.69 -6.29 10.48
N ASN A 212 4.21 -7.53 10.33
CA ASN A 212 3.99 -8.49 11.42
C ASN A 212 2.91 -8.09 12.43
N CYS A 213 2.01 -7.16 12.08
CA CYS A 213 0.90 -6.79 12.96
C CYS A 213 -0.09 -7.94 13.15
N ASN A 214 -0.76 -7.93 14.31
CA ASN A 214 -1.91 -8.78 14.59
C ASN A 214 -3.19 -8.08 14.12
N ILE A 215 -4.13 -8.84 13.54
CA ILE A 215 -5.41 -8.31 13.08
C ILE A 215 -6.54 -9.14 13.68
N VAL A 216 -7.27 -8.53 14.61
CA VAL A 216 -8.46 -9.12 15.26
C VAL A 216 -9.69 -8.69 14.47
N GLN A 217 -10.44 -9.65 13.95
CA GLN A 217 -11.68 -9.38 13.22
C GLN A 217 -12.88 -9.52 14.14
N VAL A 218 -13.82 -8.56 14.04
CA VAL A 218 -15.07 -8.58 14.80
C VAL A 218 -16.26 -8.52 13.85
N ASP A 219 -17.27 -9.36 14.11
CA ASP A 219 -18.46 -9.46 13.26
C ASP A 219 -19.44 -8.31 13.52
N GLU A 220 -19.57 -7.86 14.78
CA GLU A 220 -20.54 -6.87 15.23
C GLU A 220 -19.89 -5.62 15.82
N LEU A 221 -20.67 -4.55 15.91
CA LEU A 221 -20.26 -3.35 16.63
C LEU A 221 -20.22 -3.65 18.13
N THR A 222 -19.11 -3.27 18.76
CA THR A 222 -18.96 -3.33 20.19
C THR A 222 -19.61 -2.13 20.88
N GLU A 223 -19.99 -2.27 22.16
CA GLU A 223 -20.62 -1.21 22.95
C GLU A 223 -19.69 -0.02 23.28
N GLY A 224 -18.45 -0.06 22.80
CA GLY A 224 -17.46 1.01 22.99
C GLY A 224 -16.03 0.56 22.81
N SER A 225 -15.11 1.51 22.89
CA SER A 225 -13.68 1.26 22.68
C SER A 225 -13.09 0.28 23.69
N ALA A 226 -13.56 0.30 24.95
CA ALA A 226 -13.10 -0.63 25.98
C ALA A 226 -13.48 -2.07 25.63
N CYS A 227 -14.72 -2.33 25.17
CA CYS A 227 -15.13 -3.65 24.72
C CYS A 227 -14.33 -4.11 23.51
N THR A 228 -14.07 -3.20 22.57
CA THR A 228 -13.22 -3.49 21.41
C THR A 228 -11.80 -3.87 21.83
N THR A 229 -11.24 -3.17 22.81
CA THR A 229 -9.90 -3.47 23.36
C THR A 229 -9.82 -4.87 23.94
N MET A 230 -10.83 -5.30 24.67
CA MET A 230 -10.87 -6.62 25.31
C MET A 230 -10.88 -7.78 24.31
N LEU A 231 -11.31 -7.56 23.08
CA LEU A 231 -11.28 -8.57 22.01
C LEU A 231 -9.86 -8.89 21.53
N ALA A 232 -8.91 -8.01 21.79
CA ALA A 232 -7.49 -8.20 21.48
C ALA A 232 -6.69 -8.77 22.67
N LYS A 233 -7.37 -9.25 23.74
CA LYS A 233 -6.75 -9.67 25.01
C LYS A 233 -5.58 -10.63 24.79
N GLU A 234 -5.68 -11.61 23.91
CA GLU A 234 -4.64 -12.61 23.66
C GLU A 234 -3.29 -12.02 23.21
N PHE A 235 -3.30 -10.80 22.63
CA PHE A 235 -2.10 -10.11 22.12
C PHE A 235 -1.55 -9.07 23.10
N ILE A 236 -2.36 -8.62 24.06
CA ILE A 236 -2.02 -7.48 24.93
C ILE A 236 -2.02 -7.82 26.42
N ASP A 237 -2.48 -9.01 26.83
CA ASP A 237 -2.52 -9.47 28.23
C ASP A 237 -1.18 -10.08 28.62
N ASN A 238 -0.17 -9.25 28.74
CA ASN A 238 1.18 -9.58 29.14
C ASN A 238 1.77 -8.43 29.98
N ASP A 239 3.00 -8.60 30.47
CA ASP A 239 3.69 -7.61 31.31
C ASP A 239 4.30 -6.43 30.53
N ASP A 240 4.15 -6.41 29.21
CA ASP A 240 4.72 -5.37 28.35
C ASP A 240 3.85 -4.09 28.35
N PRO A 241 4.46 -2.90 28.22
CA PRO A 241 3.71 -1.64 28.11
C PRO A 241 2.67 -1.67 27.00
N LEU A 242 1.47 -1.13 27.26
CA LEU A 242 0.39 -1.01 26.28
C LEU A 242 0.12 0.47 25.95
N LEU A 243 0.23 0.82 24.67
CA LEU A 243 -0.25 2.08 24.13
C LEU A 243 -1.57 1.86 23.40
N LEU A 244 -2.61 2.55 23.84
CA LEU A 244 -3.91 2.59 23.15
C LEU A 244 -3.95 3.83 22.25
N ALA A 245 -4.04 3.66 20.95
CA ALA A 245 -4.08 4.76 19.99
C ALA A 245 -5.38 4.75 19.19
N ASN A 246 -5.94 5.93 18.92
CA ASN A 246 -7.09 6.08 18.05
C ASN A 246 -6.67 5.98 16.57
N SER A 247 -7.54 5.42 15.74
CA SER A 247 -7.29 5.26 14.30
C SER A 247 -7.46 6.53 13.45
N ASP A 248 -7.69 7.67 14.09
CA ASP A 248 -8.08 8.93 13.45
C ASP A 248 -7.58 10.18 14.18
N GLN A 249 -6.55 10.03 15.00
CA GLN A 249 -6.00 11.12 15.79
C GLN A 249 -4.58 11.45 15.32
N PHE A 250 -4.37 12.72 15.01
CA PHE A 250 -3.07 13.30 14.75
C PHE A 250 -2.71 14.23 15.92
N MET A 251 -1.51 14.11 16.44
CA MET A 251 -1.02 14.93 17.54
C MET A 251 0.35 15.50 17.21
N GLU A 252 0.56 16.78 17.50
CA GLU A 252 1.91 17.34 17.54
C GLU A 252 2.54 16.96 18.89
N TRP A 253 3.52 16.09 18.83
CA TRP A 253 4.30 15.73 20.02
C TRP A 253 5.78 15.63 19.69
N ASN A 254 6.61 15.95 20.66
CA ASN A 254 8.06 15.77 20.57
C ASN A 254 8.39 14.41 21.21
N SER A 255 8.72 13.43 20.38
CA SER A 255 9.20 12.11 20.80
C SER A 255 10.71 12.14 21.04
#